data_3291434bb4178938aa5602c41ec70f36
#
_entry.id   3291434bb4178938aa5602c41ec70f36
#
_cell.length_a   1.000
_cell.length_b   1.000
_cell.length_c   1.000
_cell.angle_alpha   90.00
_cell.angle_beta   90.00
_cell.angle_gamma   90.00
#
_symmetry.space_group_name_H-M   'P 1'
#
loop_
_entity.id
_entity.type
_entity.pdbx_description
1 polymer ?
#
loop_
_entity_poly.entity_id
_entity_poly.type
_entity_poly.pdbx_seq_one_letter_code
_entity_poly.pdbx_strand_id
1 'polypeptide(L)'
;SLLPSIYNPNLASEESSRLVALSEVEVSAMTADLVGYDPTVAQGVFTFGGTGTLLYAARIGLEKACPGSMKSGIREPAVIVASKCAHYACRTIAGWMGLGEDSFIEVPSSPANEVRTNLLESTCREALKSGQKIAMIVATMGTTDAFGLDDLARICDIRDRMVEEFSLDYVPHIHADAVIGWAWSVFNDYDFDQNPQGFQPRAVRSLAGTQRRISQLHLSDSIGIDFHKTGFTPYTSSLFLTKSGDDLALVARDSEAMPYLFKSGEYHPGKYTLETSRSGAGPMAALGNLLL
;
A
#
# COMPACT_ATOMS: atom_id res chain seq x y z
N SER A 1 -2.19 21.20 12.27
CA SER A 1 -1.05 21.45 13.15
C SER A 1 -0.15 22.52 12.56
N LEU A 2 0.20 23.57 13.33
CA LEU A 2 1.09 24.66 12.92
C LEU A 2 2.57 24.29 13.11
N LEU A 3 2.88 23.35 13.99
CA LEU A 3 4.25 23.01 14.35
C LEU A 3 5.12 22.58 13.16
N PRO A 4 4.67 21.69 12.25
CA PRO A 4 5.48 21.33 11.08
C PRO A 4 5.77 22.50 10.14
N SER A 5 4.85 23.47 10.04
CA SER A 5 5.06 24.66 9.22
C SER A 5 6.09 25.62 9.81
N ILE A 6 6.30 25.57 11.15
CA ILE A 6 7.29 26.39 11.84
C ILE A 6 8.67 25.74 11.80
N TYR A 7 8.75 24.43 12.08
CA TYR A 7 10.02 23.71 12.20
C TYR A 7 10.47 23.02 10.91
N ASN A 8 9.58 22.89 9.92
CA ASN A 8 9.84 22.31 8.60
C ASN A 8 10.71 21.04 8.63
N PRO A 9 10.33 20.01 9.40
CA PRO A 9 11.16 18.81 9.54
C PRO A 9 11.18 18.00 8.23
N ASN A 10 12.36 17.61 7.79
CA ASN A 10 12.58 16.77 6.60
C ASN A 10 12.85 15.32 7.01
N LEU A 11 11.97 14.41 6.59
CA LEU A 11 12.05 12.97 6.88
C LEU A 11 13.08 12.20 6.00
N ALA A 12 14.06 12.87 5.42
CA ALA A 12 15.14 12.17 4.70
C ALA A 12 15.97 11.29 5.64
N SER A 13 16.21 11.77 6.87
CA SER A 13 16.95 11.04 7.91
C SER A 13 16.58 11.54 9.30
N GLU A 14 16.86 10.72 10.31
CA GLU A 14 16.72 11.11 11.71
C GLU A 14 17.58 12.33 12.05
N GLU A 15 18.79 12.43 11.50
CA GLU A 15 19.68 13.57 11.74
C GLU A 15 19.10 14.91 11.26
N SER A 16 18.24 14.90 10.24
CA SER A 16 17.58 16.11 9.70
C SER A 16 16.24 16.43 10.35
N SER A 17 15.53 15.44 10.85
CA SER A 17 14.19 15.58 11.46
C SER A 17 14.15 15.27 12.95
N ARG A 18 15.20 14.69 13.51
CA ARG A 18 15.32 14.32 14.93
C ARG A 18 14.09 13.47 15.38
N LEU A 19 13.51 13.81 16.53
CA LEU A 19 12.35 13.10 17.08
C LEU A 19 11.12 13.07 16.16
N VAL A 20 11.03 13.94 15.16
CA VAL A 20 9.91 13.91 14.21
C VAL A 20 9.97 12.65 13.33
N ALA A 21 11.16 12.11 13.05
CA ALA A 21 11.30 10.84 12.35
C ALA A 21 10.61 9.68 13.08
N LEU A 22 10.62 9.70 14.41
CA LEU A 22 9.98 8.66 15.24
C LEU A 22 8.45 8.64 15.04
N SER A 23 7.83 9.77 14.71
CA SER A 23 6.38 9.79 14.42
C SER A 23 6.02 8.91 13.22
N GLU A 24 6.89 8.82 12.21
CA GLU A 24 6.68 7.93 11.06
C GLU A 24 6.79 6.45 11.47
N VAL A 25 7.76 6.14 12.32
CA VAL A 25 7.97 4.77 12.86
C VAL A 25 6.80 4.35 13.73
N GLU A 26 6.39 5.21 14.67
CA GLU A 26 5.28 4.93 15.59
C GLU A 26 3.96 4.76 14.86
N VAL A 27 3.62 5.67 13.92
CA VAL A 27 2.40 5.55 13.12
C VAL A 27 2.43 4.28 12.29
N SER A 28 3.58 3.92 11.72
CA SER A 28 3.70 2.68 10.94
C SER A 28 3.47 1.46 11.81
N ALA A 29 4.02 1.40 13.02
CA ALA A 29 3.84 0.30 13.96
C ALA A 29 2.38 0.20 14.46
N MET A 30 1.78 1.32 14.88
CA MET A 30 0.38 1.36 15.32
C MET A 30 -0.57 0.93 14.20
N THR A 31 -0.30 1.35 12.98
CA THR A 31 -1.12 1.00 11.82
C THR A 31 -0.93 -0.45 11.41
N ALA A 32 0.31 -0.97 11.52
CA ALA A 32 0.61 -2.38 11.26
C ALA A 32 -0.19 -3.28 12.20
N ASP A 33 -0.18 -2.99 13.50
CA ASP A 33 -0.97 -3.71 14.51
C ASP A 33 -2.47 -3.64 14.19
N LEU A 34 -2.99 -2.46 13.90
CA LEU A 34 -4.41 -2.23 13.56
C LEU A 34 -4.89 -3.08 12.37
N VAL A 35 -4.06 -3.25 11.33
CA VAL A 35 -4.42 -4.00 10.12
C VAL A 35 -4.03 -5.48 10.20
N GLY A 36 -3.41 -5.92 11.31
CA GLY A 36 -3.00 -7.31 11.57
C GLY A 36 -1.66 -7.71 10.96
N TYR A 37 -0.77 -6.76 10.68
CA TYR A 37 0.64 -7.03 10.39
C TYR A 37 1.44 -7.13 11.69
N ASP A 38 2.57 -7.81 11.67
CA ASP A 38 3.54 -7.78 12.77
C ASP A 38 4.24 -6.41 12.82
N PRO A 39 4.00 -5.57 13.84
CA PRO A 39 4.58 -4.24 13.93
C PRO A 39 6.11 -4.23 14.09
N THR A 40 6.72 -5.37 14.41
CA THR A 40 8.18 -5.50 14.56
C THR A 40 8.88 -5.78 13.23
N VAL A 41 8.13 -6.20 12.21
CA VAL A 41 8.63 -6.59 10.88
C VAL A 41 8.14 -5.64 9.79
N ALA A 42 6.89 -5.16 9.94
CA ALA A 42 6.29 -4.23 8.99
C ALA A 42 7.02 -2.88 9.02
N GLN A 43 7.12 -2.25 7.86
CA GLN A 43 7.66 -0.89 7.74
C GLN A 43 6.74 -0.02 6.90
N GLY A 44 6.72 1.28 7.23
CA GLY A 44 5.93 2.24 6.48
C GLY A 44 6.71 3.50 6.16
N VAL A 45 6.28 4.17 5.08
CA VAL A 45 6.78 5.49 4.71
C VAL A 45 5.62 6.38 4.29
N PHE A 46 5.61 7.62 4.79
CA PHE A 46 4.67 8.61 4.30
C PHE A 46 5.09 9.11 2.92
N THR A 47 4.12 9.34 2.06
CA THR A 47 4.35 9.75 0.66
C THR A 47 3.34 10.81 0.21
N PHE A 48 3.43 11.24 -1.05
CA PHE A 48 2.70 12.36 -1.64
C PHE A 48 1.23 12.07 -2.00
N GLY A 49 0.58 11.15 -1.32
CA GLY A 49 -0.83 10.79 -1.54
C GLY A 49 -1.00 9.31 -1.88
N GLY A 50 -2.24 8.85 -2.01
CA GLY A 50 -2.56 7.47 -2.40
C GLY A 50 -1.89 7.03 -3.71
N THR A 51 -1.70 7.95 -4.67
CA THR A 51 -0.91 7.69 -5.89
C THR A 51 0.52 7.29 -5.56
N GLY A 52 1.13 7.93 -4.54
CA GLY A 52 2.47 7.56 -4.08
C GLY A 52 2.51 6.15 -3.50
N THR A 53 1.50 5.73 -2.73
CA THR A 53 1.45 4.37 -2.18
C THR A 53 1.40 3.31 -3.28
N LEU A 54 0.61 3.56 -4.33
CA LEU A 54 0.57 2.70 -5.52
C LEU A 54 1.91 2.68 -6.26
N LEU A 55 2.60 3.82 -6.35
CA LEU A 55 3.91 3.89 -7.01
C LEU A 55 4.97 3.06 -6.26
N TYR A 56 5.01 3.14 -4.93
CA TYR A 56 5.89 2.29 -4.10
C TYR A 56 5.61 0.81 -4.32
N ALA A 57 4.34 0.40 -4.24
CA ALA A 57 3.93 -0.98 -4.45
C ALA A 57 4.31 -1.50 -5.85
N ALA A 58 4.02 -0.70 -6.88
CA ALA A 58 4.34 -1.05 -8.26
C ALA A 58 5.85 -1.13 -8.49
N ARG A 59 6.64 -0.24 -7.86
CA ARG A 59 8.10 -0.28 -7.98
C ARG A 59 8.69 -1.52 -7.33
N ILE A 60 8.22 -1.89 -6.14
CA ILE A 60 8.61 -3.10 -5.43
C ILE A 60 8.19 -4.34 -6.24
N GLY A 61 6.95 -4.40 -6.69
CA GLY A 61 6.45 -5.50 -7.49
C GLY A 61 7.22 -5.69 -8.81
N LEU A 62 7.59 -4.58 -9.46
CA LEU A 62 8.40 -4.63 -10.67
C LEU A 62 9.83 -5.12 -10.38
N GLU A 63 10.43 -4.74 -9.26
CA GLU A 63 11.77 -5.20 -8.90
C GLU A 63 11.76 -6.70 -8.52
N LYS A 64 10.66 -7.20 -7.91
CA LYS A 64 10.45 -8.64 -7.67
C LYS A 64 10.31 -9.41 -9.00
N ALA A 65 9.50 -8.91 -9.91
CA ALA A 65 9.24 -9.57 -11.20
C ALA A 65 10.39 -9.45 -12.20
N CYS A 66 11.08 -8.29 -12.21
CA CYS A 66 12.16 -7.95 -13.12
C CYS A 66 13.35 -7.40 -12.32
N PRO A 67 14.14 -8.27 -11.64
CA PRO A 67 15.25 -7.84 -10.80
C PRO A 67 16.25 -6.96 -11.53
N GLY A 68 16.68 -5.88 -10.87
CA GLY A 68 17.59 -4.90 -11.46
C GLY A 68 16.94 -3.88 -12.38
N SER A 69 15.60 -3.86 -12.46
CA SER A 69 14.86 -2.91 -13.31
C SER A 69 15.07 -1.45 -12.90
N MET A 70 15.35 -1.16 -11.63
CA MET A 70 15.73 0.19 -11.17
C MET A 70 17.07 0.64 -11.73
N LYS A 71 18.02 -0.27 -11.88
CA LYS A 71 19.39 0.04 -12.30
C LYS A 71 19.55 0.02 -13.82
N SER A 72 18.92 -0.94 -14.48
CA SER A 72 19.17 -1.27 -15.89
C SER A 72 17.97 -1.00 -16.81
N GLY A 73 16.87 -0.50 -16.24
CA GLY A 73 15.62 -0.33 -16.96
C GLY A 73 14.83 -1.64 -17.09
N ILE A 74 13.58 -1.51 -17.53
CA ILE A 74 12.68 -2.63 -17.76
C ILE A 74 13.03 -3.32 -19.08
N ARG A 75 13.34 -4.60 -19.04
CA ARG A 75 13.78 -5.37 -20.22
C ARG A 75 12.78 -6.46 -20.63
N GLU A 76 11.88 -6.81 -19.75
CA GLU A 76 10.85 -7.81 -19.97
C GLU A 76 9.46 -7.16 -19.85
N PRO A 77 8.47 -7.56 -20.66
CA PRO A 77 7.13 -7.02 -20.55
C PRO A 77 6.53 -7.38 -19.18
N ALA A 78 6.04 -6.37 -18.48
CA ALA A 78 5.41 -6.55 -17.18
C ALA A 78 4.09 -5.76 -17.13
N VAL A 79 3.13 -6.28 -16.34
CA VAL A 79 1.79 -5.72 -16.24
C VAL A 79 1.39 -5.49 -14.79
N ILE A 80 0.47 -4.53 -14.61
CA ILE A 80 -0.28 -4.29 -13.38
C ILE A 80 -1.72 -4.71 -13.63
N VAL A 81 -2.30 -5.51 -12.75
CA VAL A 81 -3.67 -6.02 -12.90
C VAL A 81 -4.53 -5.50 -11.75
N ALA A 82 -5.70 -4.96 -12.06
CA ALA A 82 -6.64 -4.49 -11.04
C ALA A 82 -8.09 -4.54 -11.54
N SER A 83 -9.02 -4.36 -10.60
CA SER A 83 -10.43 -4.14 -10.91
C SER A 83 -10.63 -2.90 -11.80
N LYS A 84 -11.64 -2.95 -12.67
CA LYS A 84 -12.12 -1.76 -13.40
C LYS A 84 -12.56 -0.62 -12.44
N CYS A 85 -12.93 -0.95 -11.21
CA CYS A 85 -13.28 0.01 -10.17
C CYS A 85 -12.06 0.47 -9.33
N ALA A 86 -10.83 0.05 -9.66
CA ALA A 86 -9.63 0.58 -9.05
C ALA A 86 -9.43 2.06 -9.42
N HIS A 87 -8.72 2.78 -8.55
CA HIS A 87 -8.44 4.18 -8.79
C HIS A 87 -7.59 4.37 -10.06
N TYR A 88 -7.92 5.40 -10.86
CA TYR A 88 -7.25 5.69 -12.14
C TYR A 88 -5.73 5.89 -12.02
N ALA A 89 -5.22 6.18 -10.81
CA ALA A 89 -3.79 6.27 -10.54
C ALA A 89 -3.03 4.98 -10.90
N CYS A 90 -3.66 3.81 -10.91
CA CYS A 90 -3.02 2.57 -11.35
C CYS A 90 -2.52 2.68 -12.80
N ARG A 91 -3.34 3.24 -13.69
CA ARG A 91 -2.95 3.50 -15.09
C ARG A 91 -1.88 4.59 -15.19
N THR A 92 -2.04 5.66 -14.40
CA THR A 92 -1.06 6.76 -14.35
C THR A 92 0.32 6.28 -13.97
N ILE A 93 0.45 5.44 -12.93
CA ILE A 93 1.75 4.92 -12.49
C ILE A 93 2.37 3.96 -13.50
N ALA A 94 1.58 3.17 -14.22
CA ALA A 94 2.10 2.35 -15.32
C ALA A 94 2.80 3.22 -16.38
N GLY A 95 2.19 4.35 -16.73
CA GLY A 95 2.81 5.36 -17.61
C GLY A 95 4.08 5.96 -17.00
N TRP A 96 4.03 6.42 -15.74
CA TRP A 96 5.18 7.05 -15.07
C TRP A 96 6.37 6.12 -14.91
N MET A 97 6.12 4.84 -14.71
CA MET A 97 7.17 3.82 -14.58
C MET A 97 7.78 3.38 -15.91
N GLY A 98 7.26 3.87 -17.04
CA GLY A 98 7.74 3.48 -18.38
C GLY A 98 7.27 2.10 -18.83
N LEU A 99 6.29 1.52 -18.16
CA LEU A 99 5.60 0.30 -18.62
C LEU A 99 4.68 0.60 -19.82
N GLY A 100 4.16 1.83 -19.87
CA GLY A 100 3.07 2.23 -20.77
C GLY A 100 1.69 1.95 -20.15
N GLU A 101 0.72 2.81 -20.46
CA GLU A 101 -0.64 2.69 -19.91
C GLU A 101 -1.35 1.40 -20.32
N ASP A 102 -1.02 0.83 -21.47
CA ASP A 102 -1.57 -0.44 -21.96
C ASP A 102 -1.10 -1.65 -21.13
N SER A 103 -0.07 -1.48 -20.30
CA SER A 103 0.39 -2.49 -19.33
C SER A 103 -0.47 -2.53 -18.06
N PHE A 104 -1.44 -1.64 -17.92
CA PHE A 104 -2.46 -1.72 -16.89
C PHE A 104 -3.68 -2.48 -17.42
N ILE A 105 -3.91 -3.69 -16.89
CA ILE A 105 -4.99 -4.57 -17.32
C ILE A 105 -6.17 -4.45 -16.36
N GLU A 106 -7.28 -3.99 -16.88
CA GLU A 106 -8.53 -3.84 -16.13
C GLU A 106 -9.36 -5.13 -16.17
N VAL A 107 -9.72 -5.64 -14.99
CA VAL A 107 -10.62 -6.78 -14.82
C VAL A 107 -12.04 -6.30 -14.52
N PRO A 108 -13.07 -6.83 -15.18
CA PRO A 108 -14.47 -6.45 -14.90
C PRO A 108 -14.86 -6.66 -13.44
N SER A 109 -15.68 -5.75 -12.92
CA SER A 109 -16.20 -5.77 -11.54
C SER A 109 -17.60 -6.37 -11.48
N SER A 110 -18.02 -6.77 -10.29
CA SER A 110 -19.38 -7.13 -9.93
C SER A 110 -20.22 -5.85 -9.73
N PRO A 111 -21.58 -5.97 -9.62
CA PRO A 111 -22.44 -4.84 -9.22
C PRO A 111 -22.10 -4.27 -7.83
N ALA A 112 -21.40 -5.01 -6.98
CA ALA A 112 -20.91 -4.56 -5.68
C ALA A 112 -19.52 -3.88 -5.77
N ASN A 113 -19.02 -3.58 -6.96
CA ASN A 113 -17.72 -3.00 -7.25
C ASN A 113 -16.51 -3.88 -6.86
N GLU A 114 -16.74 -5.14 -6.56
CA GLU A 114 -15.68 -6.13 -6.30
C GLU A 114 -15.13 -6.69 -7.62
N VAL A 115 -13.85 -6.98 -7.69
CA VAL A 115 -13.25 -7.67 -8.83
C VAL A 115 -13.89 -9.04 -9.03
N ARG A 116 -14.19 -9.40 -10.28
CA ARG A 116 -14.62 -10.76 -10.62
C ARG A 116 -13.42 -11.70 -10.58
N THR A 117 -13.28 -12.46 -9.52
CA THR A 117 -12.10 -13.30 -9.26
C THR A 117 -11.86 -14.38 -10.33
N ASN A 118 -12.94 -14.93 -10.94
CA ASN A 118 -12.81 -15.86 -12.06
C ASN A 118 -12.22 -15.19 -13.31
N LEU A 119 -12.54 -13.92 -13.56
CA LEU A 119 -11.96 -13.15 -14.64
C LEU A 119 -10.54 -12.66 -14.30
N LEU A 120 -10.27 -12.33 -13.03
CA LEU A 120 -8.93 -12.03 -12.57
C LEU A 120 -7.99 -13.21 -12.82
N GLU A 121 -8.41 -14.43 -12.46
CA GLU A 121 -7.65 -15.65 -12.67
C GLU A 121 -7.35 -15.89 -14.17
N SER A 122 -8.37 -15.77 -15.05
CA SER A 122 -8.16 -15.92 -16.48
C SER A 122 -7.24 -14.84 -17.06
N THR A 123 -7.40 -13.58 -16.63
CA THR A 123 -6.55 -12.46 -17.05
C THR A 123 -5.09 -12.68 -16.67
N CYS A 124 -4.82 -13.07 -15.42
CA CYS A 124 -3.47 -13.38 -14.95
C CYS A 124 -2.84 -14.52 -15.76
N ARG A 125 -3.62 -15.59 -16.02
CA ARG A 125 -3.18 -16.74 -16.80
C ARG A 125 -2.86 -16.37 -18.25
N GLU A 126 -3.66 -15.52 -18.88
CA GLU A 126 -3.43 -15.04 -20.24
C GLU A 126 -2.18 -14.16 -20.34
N ALA A 127 -1.97 -13.26 -19.37
CA ALA A 127 -0.77 -12.43 -19.30
C ALA A 127 0.50 -13.30 -19.21
N LEU A 128 0.51 -14.28 -18.30
CA LEU A 128 1.65 -15.19 -18.14
C LEU A 128 1.89 -16.07 -19.38
N LYS A 129 0.82 -16.59 -20.02
CA LYS A 129 0.92 -17.36 -21.27
C LYS A 129 1.48 -16.54 -22.43
N SER A 130 1.23 -15.22 -22.45
CA SER A 130 1.80 -14.32 -23.46
C SER A 130 3.24 -13.88 -23.17
N GLY A 131 3.85 -14.41 -22.09
CA GLY A 131 5.21 -14.08 -21.69
C GLY A 131 5.35 -12.77 -20.92
N GLN A 132 4.24 -12.19 -20.47
CA GLN A 132 4.26 -11.01 -19.62
C GLN A 132 4.44 -11.41 -18.15
N LYS A 133 5.21 -10.66 -17.39
CA LYS A 133 5.33 -10.81 -15.94
C LYS A 133 4.26 -10.00 -15.23
N ILE A 134 3.65 -10.54 -14.18
CA ILE A 134 2.71 -9.80 -13.34
C ILE A 134 3.53 -9.13 -12.24
N ALA A 135 3.77 -7.83 -12.38
CA ALA A 135 4.49 -7.05 -11.36
C ALA A 135 3.64 -6.84 -10.11
N MET A 136 2.36 -6.46 -10.29
CA MET A 136 1.48 -6.14 -9.18
C MET A 136 0.02 -6.52 -9.50
N ILE A 137 -0.66 -7.05 -8.50
CA ILE A 137 -2.12 -7.16 -8.45
C ILE A 137 -2.62 -6.16 -7.40
N VAL A 138 -3.49 -5.23 -7.80
CA VAL A 138 -4.09 -4.28 -6.87
C VAL A 138 -5.46 -4.80 -6.43
N ALA A 139 -5.61 -5.04 -5.15
CA ALA A 139 -6.89 -5.30 -4.52
C ALA A 139 -7.53 -3.98 -4.09
N THR A 140 -8.73 -3.70 -4.58
CA THR A 140 -9.51 -2.54 -4.16
C THR A 140 -10.13 -2.82 -2.79
N MET A 141 -9.68 -2.09 -1.76
CA MET A 141 -10.08 -2.30 -0.36
C MET A 141 -10.68 -1.02 0.24
N GLY A 142 -11.59 -0.39 -0.51
CA GLY A 142 -12.23 0.87 -0.15
C GLY A 142 -11.50 2.08 -0.71
N THR A 143 -11.63 2.30 -2.02
CA THR A 143 -11.09 3.47 -2.71
C THR A 143 -12.08 4.62 -2.76
N THR A 144 -11.63 5.76 -3.27
CA THR A 144 -12.38 7.03 -3.26
C THR A 144 -13.65 6.98 -4.10
N ASP A 145 -13.61 6.34 -5.28
CA ASP A 145 -14.73 6.41 -6.23
C ASP A 145 -15.83 5.39 -5.93
N ALA A 146 -15.47 4.13 -5.77
CA ALA A 146 -16.43 3.04 -5.79
C ALA A 146 -16.60 2.33 -4.43
N PHE A 147 -15.68 2.53 -3.50
CA PHE A 147 -15.62 1.81 -2.21
C PHE A 147 -15.85 0.29 -2.36
N GLY A 148 -15.32 -0.30 -3.45
CA GLY A 148 -15.33 -1.75 -3.62
C GLY A 148 -14.42 -2.43 -2.59
N LEU A 149 -14.80 -3.61 -2.14
CA LEU A 149 -14.03 -4.41 -1.18
C LEU A 149 -13.78 -5.80 -1.77
N ASP A 150 -12.66 -5.95 -2.43
CA ASP A 150 -12.27 -7.21 -3.07
C ASP A 150 -12.10 -8.35 -2.03
N ASP A 151 -12.24 -9.58 -2.49
CA ASP A 151 -11.92 -10.77 -1.70
C ASP A 151 -10.42 -11.03 -1.74
N LEU A 152 -9.70 -10.45 -0.78
CA LEU A 152 -8.25 -10.49 -0.75
C LEU A 152 -7.71 -11.92 -0.56
N ALA A 153 -8.38 -12.73 0.25
CA ALA A 153 -8.02 -14.14 0.42
C ALA A 153 -8.08 -14.89 -0.92
N ARG A 154 -9.14 -14.66 -1.70
CA ARG A 154 -9.27 -15.27 -3.02
C ARG A 154 -8.26 -14.76 -4.02
N ILE A 155 -7.87 -13.47 -3.94
CA ILE A 155 -6.81 -12.90 -4.79
C ILE A 155 -5.46 -13.57 -4.46
N CYS A 156 -5.15 -13.77 -3.18
CA CYS A 156 -3.95 -14.48 -2.74
C CYS A 156 -3.92 -15.92 -3.26
N ASP A 157 -5.04 -16.66 -3.14
CA ASP A 157 -5.15 -18.03 -3.68
C ASP A 157 -4.91 -18.08 -5.20
N ILE A 158 -5.40 -17.07 -5.94
CA ILE A 158 -5.18 -16.98 -7.39
C ILE A 158 -3.69 -16.76 -7.68
N ARG A 159 -3.07 -15.80 -7.00
CA ARG A 159 -1.62 -15.54 -7.14
C ARG A 159 -0.80 -16.81 -6.90
N ASP A 160 -1.05 -17.49 -5.79
CA ASP A 160 -0.27 -18.65 -5.38
C ASP A 160 -0.43 -19.79 -6.39
N ARG A 161 -1.65 -20.03 -6.91
CA ARG A 161 -1.85 -20.98 -8.02
C ARG A 161 -1.12 -20.58 -9.30
N MET A 162 -1.05 -19.28 -9.63
CA MET A 162 -0.28 -18.83 -10.79
C MET A 162 1.21 -19.09 -10.61
N VAL A 163 1.75 -18.85 -9.39
CA VAL A 163 3.14 -19.16 -9.08
C VAL A 163 3.42 -20.65 -9.29
N GLU A 164 2.56 -21.53 -8.79
CA GLU A 164 2.71 -22.99 -8.95
C GLU A 164 2.53 -23.44 -10.42
N GLU A 165 1.42 -23.03 -11.08
CA GLU A 165 1.06 -23.44 -12.44
C GLU A 165 2.15 -23.07 -13.46
N PHE A 166 2.73 -21.89 -13.32
CA PHE A 166 3.74 -21.36 -14.24
C PHE A 166 5.17 -21.52 -13.74
N SER A 167 5.37 -22.13 -12.56
CA SER A 167 6.68 -22.28 -11.91
C SER A 167 7.47 -20.96 -11.89
N LEU A 168 6.78 -19.88 -11.45
CA LEU A 168 7.39 -18.55 -11.42
C LEU A 168 8.56 -18.53 -10.44
N ASP A 169 9.64 -17.87 -10.82
CA ASP A 169 10.83 -17.64 -9.98
C ASP A 169 10.67 -16.40 -9.07
N TYR A 170 9.50 -15.79 -9.06
CA TYR A 170 9.11 -14.67 -8.23
C TYR A 170 7.65 -14.77 -7.80
N VAL A 171 7.27 -13.99 -6.80
CA VAL A 171 5.88 -13.90 -6.34
C VAL A 171 5.31 -12.53 -6.75
N PRO A 172 4.24 -12.45 -7.57
CA PRO A 172 3.57 -11.21 -7.89
C PRO A 172 3.14 -10.44 -6.64
N HIS A 173 3.44 -9.14 -6.58
CA HIS A 173 3.15 -8.33 -5.41
C HIS A 173 1.66 -8.00 -5.33
N ILE A 174 1.02 -8.25 -4.18
CA ILE A 174 -0.37 -7.86 -3.92
C ILE A 174 -0.39 -6.59 -3.07
N HIS A 175 -0.94 -5.52 -3.64
CA HIS A 175 -1.15 -4.26 -2.94
C HIS A 175 -2.63 -4.05 -2.63
N ALA A 176 -2.96 -3.83 -1.37
CA ALA A 176 -4.30 -3.43 -0.95
C ALA A 176 -4.42 -1.90 -1.00
N ASP A 177 -5.16 -1.38 -1.97
CA ASP A 177 -5.53 0.03 -2.00
C ASP A 177 -6.70 0.27 -1.04
N ALA A 178 -6.35 0.55 0.21
CA ALA A 178 -7.26 0.74 1.33
C ALA A 178 -7.31 2.21 1.80
N VAL A 179 -7.05 3.16 0.90
CA VAL A 179 -6.92 4.60 1.20
C VAL A 179 -8.10 5.21 1.97
N ILE A 180 -9.28 4.60 1.91
CA ILE A 180 -10.46 4.93 2.73
C ILE A 180 -10.80 3.76 3.66
N GLY A 181 -10.78 2.54 3.14
CA GLY A 181 -11.28 1.35 3.84
C GLY A 181 -10.51 0.98 5.10
N TRP A 182 -9.23 1.36 5.21
CA TRP A 182 -8.40 1.06 6.37
C TRP A 182 -9.03 1.45 7.71
N ALA A 183 -9.81 2.54 7.74
CA ALA A 183 -10.40 3.05 8.98
C ALA A 183 -11.41 2.07 9.61
N TRP A 184 -11.99 1.16 8.83
CA TRP A 184 -12.89 0.12 9.35
C TRP A 184 -12.14 -0.98 10.11
N SER A 185 -10.80 -1.01 10.07
CA SER A 185 -10.00 -1.93 10.90
C SER A 185 -10.19 -1.68 12.41
N VAL A 186 -10.64 -0.50 12.82
CA VAL A 186 -11.01 -0.21 14.22
C VAL A 186 -12.15 -1.12 14.75
N PHE A 187 -12.84 -1.80 13.86
CA PHE A 187 -13.89 -2.77 14.21
C PHE A 187 -13.40 -4.22 14.20
N ASN A 188 -12.10 -4.49 14.03
CA ASN A 188 -11.58 -5.86 13.99
C ASN A 188 -11.89 -6.63 15.27
N ASP A 189 -11.84 -5.97 16.42
CA ASP A 189 -12.14 -6.55 17.74
C ASP A 189 -13.53 -6.17 18.26
N TYR A 190 -14.38 -5.57 17.41
CA TYR A 190 -15.71 -5.15 17.84
C TYR A 190 -16.68 -6.33 17.93
N ASP A 191 -17.31 -6.50 19.11
CA ASP A 191 -18.35 -7.51 19.31
C ASP A 191 -19.67 -7.06 18.69
N PHE A 192 -19.96 -7.54 17.48
CA PHE A 192 -21.18 -7.19 16.73
C PHE A 192 -22.46 -7.84 17.34
N ASP A 193 -22.33 -8.89 18.14
CA ASP A 193 -23.48 -9.54 18.78
C ASP A 193 -23.91 -8.75 20.03
N GLN A 194 -22.94 -8.32 20.83
CA GLN A 194 -23.19 -7.48 22.01
C GLN A 194 -23.47 -6.02 21.64
N ASN A 195 -22.94 -5.57 20.51
CA ASN A 195 -23.08 -4.18 20.02
C ASN A 195 -22.91 -3.12 21.12
N PRO A 196 -21.73 -3.04 21.79
CA PRO A 196 -21.53 -2.22 22.97
C PRO A 196 -21.73 -0.72 22.72
N GLN A 197 -21.59 -0.25 21.48
CA GLN A 197 -21.84 1.12 21.09
C GLN A 197 -23.32 1.44 20.78
N GLY A 198 -24.20 0.44 20.83
CA GLY A 198 -25.64 0.62 20.60
C GLY A 198 -26.01 1.04 19.17
N PHE A 199 -25.24 0.62 18.16
CA PHE A 199 -25.56 0.93 16.77
C PHE A 199 -26.89 0.34 16.36
N GLN A 200 -27.61 1.02 15.46
CA GLN A 200 -28.83 0.51 14.88
C GLN A 200 -28.59 -0.82 14.13
N PRO A 201 -29.54 -1.78 14.12
CA PRO A 201 -29.34 -3.10 13.51
C PRO A 201 -28.91 -3.07 12.03
N ARG A 202 -29.36 -2.05 11.28
CA ARG A 202 -28.90 -1.86 9.90
C ARG A 202 -27.43 -1.48 9.82
N ALA A 203 -26.98 -0.60 10.71
CA ALA A 203 -25.57 -0.19 10.79
C ALA A 203 -24.68 -1.37 11.20
N VAL A 204 -25.09 -2.15 12.21
CA VAL A 204 -24.38 -3.36 12.67
C VAL A 204 -24.15 -4.32 11.49
N ARG A 205 -25.20 -4.64 10.72
CA ARG A 205 -25.08 -5.54 9.56
C ARG A 205 -24.12 -4.99 8.49
N SER A 206 -24.19 -3.69 8.21
CA SER A 206 -23.32 -3.03 7.24
C SER A 206 -21.85 -3.04 7.71
N LEU A 207 -21.62 -2.66 8.96
CA LEU A 207 -20.27 -2.64 9.57
C LEU A 207 -19.68 -4.05 9.62
N ALA A 208 -20.42 -5.06 10.06
CA ALA A 208 -19.94 -6.44 10.10
C ALA A 208 -19.61 -6.98 8.69
N GLY A 209 -20.39 -6.59 7.67
CA GLY A 209 -20.12 -6.95 6.28
C GLY A 209 -18.81 -6.32 5.77
N THR A 210 -18.60 -5.04 6.05
CA THR A 210 -17.39 -4.30 5.68
C THR A 210 -16.17 -4.84 6.44
N GLN A 211 -16.29 -4.99 7.76
CA GLN A 211 -15.20 -5.48 8.63
C GLN A 211 -14.70 -6.86 8.18
N ARG A 212 -15.58 -7.78 7.78
CA ARG A 212 -15.20 -9.12 7.29
C ARG A 212 -14.25 -9.06 6.08
N ARG A 213 -14.36 -8.05 5.22
CA ARG A 213 -13.44 -7.84 4.10
C ARG A 213 -12.19 -7.11 4.54
N ILE A 214 -12.33 -6.07 5.34
CA ILE A 214 -11.21 -5.26 5.82
C ILE A 214 -10.27 -6.06 6.73
N SER A 215 -10.79 -6.99 7.52
CA SER A 215 -9.94 -7.88 8.34
C SER A 215 -8.98 -8.76 7.52
N GLN A 216 -9.19 -8.87 6.20
CA GLN A 216 -8.27 -9.57 5.31
C GLN A 216 -7.03 -8.74 4.91
N LEU A 217 -6.94 -7.46 5.28
CA LEU A 217 -5.82 -6.57 4.90
C LEU A 217 -4.45 -7.18 5.21
N HIS A 218 -4.35 -7.93 6.32
CA HIS A 218 -3.12 -8.63 6.71
C HIS A 218 -2.60 -9.67 5.70
N LEU A 219 -3.40 -10.06 4.71
CA LEU A 219 -3.03 -11.03 3.68
C LEU A 219 -2.23 -10.39 2.53
N SER A 220 -2.34 -9.06 2.33
CA SER A 220 -1.59 -8.36 1.29
C SER A 220 -0.10 -8.24 1.62
N ASP A 221 0.70 -7.92 0.61
CA ASP A 221 2.14 -7.67 0.78
C ASP A 221 2.38 -6.20 1.16
N SER A 222 1.49 -5.30 0.76
CA SER A 222 1.50 -3.89 1.17
C SER A 222 0.12 -3.26 1.15
N ILE A 223 -0.05 -2.15 1.87
CA ILE A 223 -1.31 -1.42 2.02
C ILE A 223 -1.08 0.07 1.76
N GLY A 224 -1.99 0.69 1.01
CA GLY A 224 -2.09 2.14 0.85
C GLY A 224 -3.14 2.72 1.79
N ILE A 225 -2.78 3.73 2.57
CA ILE A 225 -3.59 4.35 3.62
C ILE A 225 -3.55 5.86 3.48
N ASP A 226 -4.73 6.51 3.47
CA ASP A 226 -4.81 7.98 3.47
C ASP A 226 -5.41 8.48 4.78
N PHE A 227 -4.57 8.97 5.68
CA PHE A 227 -5.03 9.62 6.91
C PHE A 227 -5.76 10.93 6.62
N HIS A 228 -5.43 11.62 5.53
CA HIS A 228 -6.13 12.85 5.11
C HIS A 228 -7.55 12.61 4.57
N LYS A 229 -7.97 11.34 4.41
CA LYS A 229 -9.35 10.97 4.10
C LYS A 229 -10.09 10.58 5.38
N THR A 230 -10.08 9.32 5.71
CA THR A 230 -10.81 8.76 6.87
C THR A 230 -10.09 8.93 8.20
N GLY A 231 -8.83 9.33 8.22
CA GLY A 231 -8.09 9.70 9.43
C GLY A 231 -8.19 11.17 9.82
N PHE A 232 -8.95 12.00 9.09
CA PHE A 232 -9.21 13.42 9.39
C PHE A 232 -7.96 14.29 9.58
N THR A 233 -6.86 13.97 8.92
CA THR A 233 -5.64 14.79 8.93
C THR A 233 -5.61 15.78 7.76
N PRO A 234 -4.82 16.86 7.84
CA PRO A 234 -4.59 17.73 6.69
C PRO A 234 -3.88 17.03 5.53
N TYR A 235 -4.09 17.49 4.30
CA TYR A 235 -3.36 17.05 3.10
C TYR A 235 -1.88 17.51 3.15
N THR A 236 -0.92 16.69 2.73
CA THR A 236 -1.07 15.28 2.39
C THR A 236 -0.60 14.42 3.57
N SER A 237 -1.30 13.35 3.86
CA SER A 237 -0.92 12.41 4.91
C SER A 237 -1.31 11.01 4.43
N SER A 238 -0.40 10.37 3.70
CA SER A 238 -0.59 9.04 3.13
C SER A 238 0.56 8.13 3.54
N LEU A 239 0.24 6.94 3.98
CA LEU A 239 1.19 5.92 4.39
C LEU A 239 1.18 4.77 3.38
N PHE A 240 2.34 4.46 2.82
CA PHE A 240 2.63 3.16 2.24
C PHE A 240 3.15 2.27 3.35
N LEU A 241 2.46 1.18 3.63
CA LEU A 241 2.82 0.20 4.65
C LEU A 241 3.12 -1.13 3.99
N THR A 242 4.32 -1.68 4.17
CA THR A 242 4.68 -3.01 3.69
C THR A 242 4.71 -4.01 4.83
N LYS A 243 4.29 -5.24 4.55
CA LYS A 243 4.24 -6.35 5.51
C LYS A 243 5.63 -6.76 5.99
N SER A 244 6.64 -6.61 5.13
CA SER A 244 8.05 -6.85 5.45
C SER A 244 8.90 -5.65 5.06
N GLY A 245 9.76 -5.19 5.98
CA GLY A 245 10.74 -4.15 5.71
C GLY A 245 11.75 -4.51 4.60
N ASP A 246 11.97 -5.80 4.35
CA ASP A 246 12.81 -6.29 3.26
C ASP A 246 12.33 -5.84 1.88
N ASP A 247 11.03 -5.61 1.73
CA ASP A 247 10.46 -5.10 0.48
C ASP A 247 10.94 -3.68 0.16
N LEU A 248 11.13 -2.81 1.18
CA LEU A 248 11.70 -1.48 0.99
C LEU A 248 13.20 -1.54 0.62
N ALA A 249 13.90 -2.58 1.02
CA ALA A 249 15.30 -2.78 0.63
C ALA A 249 15.46 -2.98 -0.88
N LEU A 250 14.45 -3.54 -1.56
CA LEU A 250 14.45 -3.72 -3.02
C LEU A 250 14.53 -2.40 -3.80
N VAL A 251 14.06 -1.30 -3.20
CA VAL A 251 14.07 0.03 -3.82
C VAL A 251 15.11 0.95 -3.17
N ALA A 252 15.96 0.40 -2.31
CA ALA A 252 17.00 1.16 -1.63
C ALA A 252 18.11 1.63 -2.59
N ARG A 253 18.66 2.80 -2.27
CA ARG A 253 19.82 3.38 -2.94
C ARG A 253 21.09 3.02 -2.18
N ASP A 254 22.20 2.99 -2.91
CA ASP A 254 23.51 2.92 -2.29
C ASP A 254 23.76 4.19 -1.43
N SER A 255 24.18 4.00 -0.18
CA SER A 255 24.49 5.11 0.72
C SER A 255 25.62 6.01 0.20
N GLU A 256 26.53 5.47 -0.64
CA GLU A 256 27.59 6.24 -1.29
C GLU A 256 27.04 7.28 -2.28
N ALA A 257 25.82 7.06 -2.81
CA ALA A 257 25.17 8.04 -3.68
C ALA A 257 24.77 9.34 -2.95
N MET A 258 24.74 9.32 -1.59
CA MET A 258 24.33 10.46 -0.76
C MET A 258 25.29 10.66 0.41
N PRO A 259 26.58 10.99 0.15
CA PRO A 259 27.65 10.99 1.17
C PRO A 259 27.49 12.08 2.24
N TYR A 260 26.59 13.04 2.05
CA TYR A 260 26.30 14.12 2.99
C TYR A 260 25.18 13.80 4.00
N LEU A 261 24.48 12.66 3.82
CA LEU A 261 23.41 12.17 4.71
C LEU A 261 23.85 10.90 5.44
N PHE A 262 23.06 10.50 6.43
CA PHE A 262 23.16 9.21 7.11
C PHE A 262 24.43 9.02 7.93
N LYS A 263 24.93 10.11 8.56
CA LYS A 263 26.13 10.09 9.40
C LYS A 263 25.84 9.82 10.87
N SER A 264 24.61 10.07 11.31
CA SER A 264 24.18 9.87 12.70
C SER A 264 22.71 9.46 12.77
N GLY A 265 22.30 8.81 13.86
CA GLY A 265 20.96 8.25 14.03
C GLY A 265 20.85 6.85 13.42
N GLU A 266 19.69 6.24 13.60
CA GLU A 266 19.39 4.86 13.15
C GLU A 266 18.36 4.81 12.03
N TYR A 267 17.41 5.77 12.00
CA TYR A 267 16.32 5.81 11.02
C TYR A 267 16.64 6.70 9.83
N HIS A 268 16.86 6.08 8.67
CA HIS A 268 17.29 6.75 7.44
C HIS A 268 16.39 6.42 6.24
N PRO A 269 15.10 6.84 6.25
CA PRO A 269 14.17 6.49 5.19
C PRO A 269 14.54 7.04 3.82
N GLY A 270 15.34 8.12 3.74
CA GLY A 270 15.85 8.63 2.47
C GLY A 270 16.66 7.61 1.65
N LYS A 271 17.15 6.54 2.28
CA LYS A 271 17.85 5.45 1.58
C LYS A 271 16.92 4.66 0.65
N TYR A 272 15.65 4.51 1.01
CA TYR A 272 14.68 3.68 0.28
C TYR A 272 13.42 4.44 -0.16
N THR A 273 13.28 5.73 0.17
CA THR A 273 12.14 6.51 -0.31
C THR A 273 12.38 7.09 -1.70
N LEU A 274 11.35 7.07 -2.53
CA LEU A 274 11.43 7.53 -3.92
C LEU A 274 11.72 9.03 -4.01
N GLU A 275 11.09 9.83 -3.14
CA GLU A 275 11.22 11.28 -3.09
C GLU A 275 12.40 11.80 -2.27
N THR A 276 13.06 10.98 -1.47
CA THR A 276 14.13 11.33 -0.52
C THR A 276 13.69 12.35 0.54
N SER A 277 13.46 13.62 0.16
CA SER A 277 13.00 14.69 1.06
C SER A 277 11.48 14.68 1.19
N ARG A 278 10.98 14.55 2.43
CA ARG A 278 9.56 14.47 2.72
C ARG A 278 9.20 15.30 3.95
N SER A 279 7.99 15.83 3.97
CA SER A 279 7.51 16.62 5.10
C SER A 279 7.15 15.73 6.30
N GLY A 280 7.57 16.09 7.50
CA GLY A 280 7.13 15.47 8.75
C GLY A 280 5.71 15.85 9.18
N ALA A 281 5.01 16.70 8.43
CA ALA A 281 3.66 17.13 8.78
C ALA A 281 2.64 15.99 8.74
N GLY A 282 2.73 15.12 7.74
CA GLY A 282 1.82 13.99 7.57
C GLY A 282 1.85 13.00 8.74
N PRO A 283 3.01 12.40 9.08
CA PRO A 283 3.09 11.48 10.19
C PRO A 283 2.81 12.12 11.55
N MET A 284 3.22 13.37 11.81
CA MET A 284 2.89 14.06 13.05
C MET A 284 1.38 14.27 13.23
N ALA A 285 0.67 14.59 12.14
CA ALA A 285 -0.79 14.75 12.19
C ALA A 285 -1.48 13.40 12.40
N ALA A 286 -1.01 12.36 11.73
CA ALA A 286 -1.53 11.01 11.88
C ALA A 286 -1.31 10.48 13.30
N LEU A 287 -0.11 10.64 13.86
CA LEU A 287 0.20 10.25 15.24
C LEU A 287 -0.73 10.95 16.24
N GLY A 288 -0.91 12.28 16.09
CA GLY A 288 -1.81 13.04 16.95
C GLY A 288 -3.25 12.50 16.95
N ASN A 289 -3.74 12.06 15.79
CA ASN A 289 -5.11 11.50 15.68
C ASN A 289 -5.22 10.05 16.16
N LEU A 290 -4.17 9.25 16.03
CA LEU A 290 -4.16 7.86 16.51
C LEU A 290 -4.04 7.77 18.04
N LEU A 291 -3.50 8.81 18.70
CA LEU A 291 -3.36 8.89 20.17
C LEU A 291 -4.59 9.49 20.87
N LEU A 292 -5.55 10.07 20.13
CA LEU A 292 -6.78 10.65 20.69
C LEU A 292 -7.93 9.64 20.74
#